data_d09ae44c4b84842aaf247e03659adfcc
#
_entry.id   d09ae44c4b84842aaf247e03659adfcc
#
_cell.length_a   1.000
_cell.length_b   1.000
_cell.length_c   1.000
_cell.angle_alpha   90.00
_cell.angle_beta   90.00
_cell.angle_gamma   90.00
#
_symmetry.space_group_name_H-M   'P 1'
#
loop_
_entity.id
_entity.type
_entity.pdbx_description
1 polymer ?
#
loop_
_entity_poly.entity_id
_entity_poly.type
_entity_poly.pdbx_seq_one_letter_code
_entity_poly.pdbx_strand_id
1 'polypeptide(L)'
;MGGRASVSDWYFTDRYSGGDAFLPHWVASDLDARIASSSLEDAMRGIRTYGMGEARYMDHAIARHSKGSIVNGVGVVWGSERPWVEVLLARHGAKQVVTVEYGRIKVDEHPVISATTPSQLAAMMLTHPRWFDFAASFSSLEHSGLGRYGDPLNPYGDIEAAVQTWCLLRPGGLFLLGLPAEDPSSSLDTLVWNAHRHYGPLRLAEMFAGYEFVETVDPREFGDTVPSSSIVHVLRKPVAPEDAS
;
A
#
# COMPACT_ATOMS: atom_id res chain seq x y z
N MET A 1 23.60 19.15 3.94
CA MET A 1 22.42 20.01 4.11
C MET A 1 21.59 19.41 5.23
N GLY A 2 21.37 20.11 6.33
CA GLY A 2 20.54 19.61 7.43
C GLY A 2 19.07 19.74 7.06
N GLY A 3 18.43 18.62 6.69
CA GLY A 3 16.99 18.59 6.56
C GLY A 3 16.32 18.89 7.90
N ARG A 4 15.22 19.62 7.86
CA ARG A 4 14.40 19.88 9.06
C ARG A 4 13.16 19.00 8.99
N ALA A 5 12.90 18.23 10.04
CA ALA A 5 11.63 17.60 10.26
C ALA A 5 10.77 18.47 11.16
N SER A 6 9.50 18.64 10.84
CA SER A 6 8.52 19.24 11.76
C SER A 6 7.82 18.14 12.55
N VAL A 7 7.44 18.44 13.78
CA VAL A 7 6.68 17.52 14.64
C VAL A 7 5.44 18.25 15.11
N SER A 8 4.30 17.63 14.96
CA SER A 8 3.01 18.09 15.48
C SER A 8 2.29 16.94 16.19
N ASP A 9 1.27 17.27 16.97
CA ASP A 9 0.50 16.30 17.73
C ASP A 9 -0.89 16.11 17.12
N TRP A 10 -1.27 14.88 16.90
CA TRP A 10 -2.66 14.51 16.70
C TRP A 10 -2.94 13.20 17.41
N TYR A 11 -3.66 13.27 18.52
CA TYR A 11 -3.96 12.11 19.32
C TYR A 11 -5.21 11.38 18.79
N PHE A 12 -5.00 10.16 18.29
CA PHE A 12 -6.07 9.23 18.00
C PHE A 12 -6.37 8.40 19.24
N THR A 13 -7.65 8.33 19.61
CA THR A 13 -8.09 7.45 20.71
C THR A 13 -7.94 5.98 20.34
N ASP A 14 -7.68 5.13 21.33
CA ASP A 14 -7.50 3.66 21.19
C ASP A 14 -8.62 2.92 20.42
N ARG A 15 -9.70 3.60 20.09
CA ARG A 15 -10.81 3.07 19.27
C ARG A 15 -10.41 2.73 17.82
N TYR A 16 -9.28 3.25 17.34
CA TYR A 16 -8.72 2.95 16.01
C TYR A 16 -7.58 1.93 16.06
N SER A 17 -7.08 1.61 17.25
CA SER A 17 -5.92 0.74 17.44
C SER A 17 -6.31 -0.72 17.60
N GLY A 18 -6.96 -1.35 16.63
CA GLY A 18 -7.18 -2.80 16.63
C GLY A 18 -7.88 -3.36 17.88
N GLY A 19 -8.48 -2.49 18.71
CA GLY A 19 -9.37 -2.91 19.78
C GLY A 19 -10.56 -3.67 19.19
N ASP A 20 -11.12 -4.60 19.92
CA ASP A 20 -12.19 -5.55 19.53
C ASP A 20 -13.45 -4.95 18.85
N ALA A 21 -13.46 -3.65 18.60
CA ALA A 21 -14.67 -2.91 18.18
C ALA A 21 -14.96 -3.00 16.68
N PHE A 22 -14.00 -3.34 15.82
CA PHE A 22 -14.25 -3.41 14.37
C PHE A 22 -13.41 -4.54 13.75
N LEU A 23 -14.08 -5.65 13.46
CA LEU A 23 -13.52 -6.71 12.62
C LEU A 23 -14.09 -6.54 11.22
N PRO A 24 -13.31 -6.03 10.26
CA PRO A 24 -13.75 -5.98 8.88
C PRO A 24 -14.15 -7.39 8.41
N HIS A 25 -15.29 -7.50 7.75
CA HIS A 25 -15.72 -8.73 7.10
C HIS A 25 -15.88 -8.48 5.60
N TRP A 26 -15.05 -9.13 4.81
CA TRP A 26 -15.10 -9.05 3.36
C TRP A 26 -15.89 -10.25 2.82
N VAL A 27 -17.04 -9.95 2.29
CA VAL A 27 -17.99 -10.96 1.80
C VAL A 27 -17.65 -11.32 0.36
N ALA A 28 -17.51 -12.60 0.04
CA ALA A 28 -17.07 -13.06 -1.28
C ALA A 28 -17.95 -12.55 -2.41
N SER A 29 -19.29 -12.60 -2.25
CA SER A 29 -20.21 -12.11 -3.28
C SER A 29 -20.12 -10.59 -3.53
N ASP A 30 -19.76 -9.79 -2.49
CA ASP A 30 -19.52 -8.36 -2.66
C ASP A 30 -18.20 -8.12 -3.42
N LEU A 31 -17.16 -8.88 -3.09
CA LEU A 31 -15.88 -8.84 -3.83
C LEU A 31 -16.10 -9.19 -5.31
N ASP A 32 -16.78 -10.28 -5.61
CA ASP A 32 -17.08 -10.71 -6.98
C ASP A 32 -17.85 -9.64 -7.76
N ALA A 33 -18.90 -9.06 -7.15
CA ALA A 33 -19.69 -8.00 -7.79
C ALA A 33 -18.85 -6.77 -8.13
N ARG A 34 -17.93 -6.37 -7.24
CA ARG A 34 -17.04 -5.24 -7.44
C ARG A 34 -15.98 -5.53 -8.50
N ILE A 35 -15.39 -6.71 -8.48
CA ILE A 35 -14.41 -7.15 -9.49
C ILE A 35 -15.06 -7.17 -10.89
N ALA A 36 -16.30 -7.63 -11.00
CA ALA A 36 -17.03 -7.70 -12.25
C ALA A 36 -17.65 -6.36 -12.72
N SER A 37 -17.58 -5.30 -11.92
CA SER A 37 -18.18 -4.00 -12.26
C SER A 37 -17.61 -3.42 -13.55
N SER A 38 -18.45 -2.76 -14.35
CA SER A 38 -18.05 -2.16 -15.63
C SER A 38 -17.28 -0.86 -15.49
N SER A 39 -17.45 -0.14 -14.37
CA SER A 39 -16.80 1.13 -14.10
C SER A 39 -16.02 1.10 -12.77
N LEU A 40 -15.08 2.03 -12.64
CA LEU A 40 -14.35 2.25 -11.37
C LEU A 40 -15.31 2.75 -10.29
N GLU A 41 -16.21 3.67 -10.65
CA GLU A 41 -17.19 4.25 -9.74
C GLU A 41 -18.10 3.18 -9.13
N ASP A 42 -18.56 2.22 -9.94
CA ASP A 42 -19.38 1.11 -9.44
C ASP A 42 -18.59 0.16 -8.55
N ALA A 43 -17.36 -0.16 -8.93
CA ALA A 43 -16.48 -0.99 -8.13
C ALA A 43 -16.20 -0.38 -6.74
N MET A 44 -16.07 0.95 -6.67
CA MET A 44 -15.77 1.69 -5.43
C MET A 44 -17.02 2.13 -4.66
N ARG A 45 -18.23 1.90 -5.21
CA ARG A 45 -19.48 2.35 -4.58
C ARG A 45 -19.65 1.80 -3.17
N GLY A 46 -19.81 2.70 -2.20
CA GLY A 46 -19.98 2.34 -0.78
C GLY A 46 -18.71 1.85 -0.06
N ILE A 47 -17.59 1.69 -0.76
CA ILE A 47 -16.31 1.58 -0.08
C ILE A 47 -15.88 2.98 0.31
N ARG A 48 -15.61 3.19 1.60
CA ARG A 48 -14.93 4.41 2.04
C ARG A 48 -13.47 4.30 1.58
N THR A 49 -13.16 4.91 0.45
CA THR A 49 -11.79 5.24 0.05
C THR A 49 -11.45 6.61 0.62
N TYR A 50 -10.23 7.05 0.43
CA TYR A 50 -9.83 8.43 0.74
C TYR A 50 -10.53 9.43 -0.20
N GLY A 51 -10.96 8.98 -1.38
CA GLY A 51 -11.72 9.69 -2.39
C GLY A 51 -11.66 8.96 -3.74
N MET A 52 -12.48 9.39 -4.69
CA MET A 52 -12.45 8.84 -6.05
C MET A 52 -11.16 9.26 -6.80
N GLY A 53 -10.53 10.35 -6.39
CA GLY A 53 -9.23 10.78 -6.91
C GLY A 53 -8.17 9.73 -6.66
N GLU A 54 -7.97 9.38 -5.40
CA GLU A 54 -6.97 8.41 -4.97
C GLU A 54 -7.22 7.01 -5.58
N ALA A 55 -8.49 6.61 -5.70
CA ALA A 55 -8.84 5.36 -6.39
C ALA A 55 -8.44 5.41 -7.87
N ARG A 56 -8.64 6.53 -8.55
CA ARG A 56 -8.21 6.74 -9.96
C ARG A 56 -6.70 6.71 -10.11
N TYR A 57 -5.94 7.32 -9.19
CA TYR A 57 -4.47 7.31 -9.27
C TYR A 57 -3.91 5.90 -9.10
N MET A 58 -4.45 5.15 -8.13
CA MET A 58 -4.03 3.77 -7.92
C MET A 58 -4.45 2.87 -9.09
N ASP A 59 -5.69 2.99 -9.59
CA ASP A 59 -6.17 2.25 -10.75
C ASP A 59 -5.34 2.53 -12.01
N HIS A 60 -4.96 3.79 -12.22
CA HIS A 60 -4.09 4.20 -13.32
C HIS A 60 -2.69 3.56 -13.22
N ALA A 61 -2.07 3.62 -12.03
CA ALA A 61 -0.77 2.99 -11.80
C ALA A 61 -0.84 1.48 -12.07
N ILE A 62 -1.88 0.82 -11.56
CA ILE A 62 -2.12 -0.62 -11.80
C ILE A 62 -2.28 -0.90 -13.29
N ALA A 63 -3.12 -0.14 -14.00
CA ALA A 63 -3.40 -0.33 -15.42
C ALA A 63 -2.14 -0.21 -16.29
N ARG A 64 -1.31 0.82 -16.05
CA ARG A 64 -0.06 1.07 -16.80
C ARG A 64 0.96 -0.05 -16.64
N HIS A 65 1.00 -0.67 -15.46
CA HIS A 65 1.98 -1.71 -15.13
C HIS A 65 1.37 -3.12 -15.03
N SER A 66 0.10 -3.29 -15.44
CA SER A 66 -0.60 -4.58 -15.34
C SER A 66 0.10 -5.69 -16.10
N LYS A 67 0.56 -5.41 -17.32
CA LYS A 67 1.27 -6.38 -18.17
C LYS A 67 2.68 -6.62 -17.63
N GLY A 68 2.96 -7.86 -17.22
CA GLY A 68 4.29 -8.29 -16.79
C GLY A 68 4.46 -8.44 -15.28
N SER A 69 3.62 -7.83 -14.47
CA SER A 69 3.71 -8.00 -13.01
C SER A 69 2.38 -8.32 -12.34
N ILE A 70 1.27 -7.72 -12.77
CA ILE A 70 -0.03 -7.86 -12.09
C ILE A 70 -0.88 -8.94 -12.73
N VAL A 71 -1.04 -8.93 -14.07
CA VAL A 71 -1.81 -9.97 -14.78
C VAL A 71 -1.20 -11.35 -14.52
N ASN A 72 -2.01 -12.26 -13.99
CA ASN A 72 -1.62 -13.58 -13.53
C ASN A 72 -0.58 -13.59 -12.38
N GLY A 73 -0.24 -12.43 -11.84
CA GLY A 73 0.71 -12.27 -10.74
C GLY A 73 0.10 -12.55 -9.37
N VAL A 74 0.97 -12.86 -8.43
CA VAL A 74 0.67 -13.00 -7.01
C VAL A 74 1.24 -11.80 -6.28
N GLY A 75 0.41 -11.09 -5.51
CA GLY A 75 0.86 -9.89 -4.82
C GLY A 75 0.47 -9.81 -3.36
N VAL A 76 1.11 -8.87 -2.67
CA VAL A 76 0.83 -8.53 -1.27
C VAL A 76 0.33 -7.08 -1.18
N VAL A 77 -0.67 -6.84 -0.33
CA VAL A 77 -1.17 -5.50 0.02
C VAL A 77 -0.88 -5.25 1.50
N TRP A 78 -0.21 -4.15 1.81
CA TRP A 78 0.08 -3.75 3.18
C TRP A 78 -0.98 -2.77 3.69
N GLY A 79 -1.65 -3.19 4.76
CA GLY A 79 -2.62 -2.36 5.47
C GLY A 79 -3.86 -2.04 4.65
N SER A 80 -4.97 -2.69 4.96
CA SER A 80 -6.23 -2.43 4.28
C SER A 80 -7.39 -2.85 5.18
N GLU A 81 -8.14 -1.88 5.68
CA GLU A 81 -9.39 -2.19 6.40
C GLU A 81 -10.53 -2.49 5.42
N ARG A 82 -10.42 -2.05 4.20
CA ARG A 82 -11.42 -2.14 3.13
C ARG A 82 -10.76 -2.56 1.83
N PRO A 83 -11.29 -3.56 1.12
CA PRO A 83 -10.62 -4.25 0.02
C PRO A 83 -10.61 -3.48 -1.30
N TRP A 84 -10.38 -2.16 -1.29
CA TRP A 84 -10.47 -1.37 -2.50
C TRP A 84 -9.23 -1.53 -3.40
N VAL A 85 -8.04 -1.57 -2.85
CA VAL A 85 -6.79 -1.83 -3.60
C VAL A 85 -6.81 -3.26 -4.13
N GLU A 86 -7.25 -4.20 -3.30
CA GLU A 86 -7.37 -5.61 -3.66
C GLU A 86 -8.35 -5.82 -4.82
N VAL A 87 -9.50 -5.14 -4.77
CA VAL A 87 -10.48 -5.16 -5.86
C VAL A 87 -9.89 -4.59 -7.14
N LEU A 88 -9.17 -3.47 -7.09
CA LEU A 88 -8.50 -2.91 -8.26
C LEU A 88 -7.49 -3.89 -8.85
N LEU A 89 -6.63 -4.47 -8.04
CA LEU A 89 -5.63 -5.46 -8.49
C LEU A 89 -6.29 -6.68 -9.12
N ALA A 90 -7.36 -7.21 -8.53
CA ALA A 90 -8.12 -8.34 -9.07
C ALA A 90 -8.80 -7.98 -10.40
N ARG A 91 -9.38 -6.78 -10.53
CA ARG A 91 -9.96 -6.27 -11.79
C ARG A 91 -8.94 -6.20 -12.93
N HIS A 92 -7.69 -5.89 -12.61
CA HIS A 92 -6.58 -5.88 -13.56
C HIS A 92 -5.92 -7.25 -13.75
N GLY A 93 -6.54 -8.33 -13.28
CA GLY A 93 -6.16 -9.69 -13.58
C GLY A 93 -5.10 -10.29 -12.66
N ALA A 94 -4.92 -9.78 -11.46
CA ALA A 94 -4.11 -10.44 -10.45
C ALA A 94 -4.64 -11.85 -10.18
N LYS A 95 -3.73 -12.84 -10.12
CA LYS A 95 -4.07 -14.22 -9.82
C LYS A 95 -4.38 -14.42 -8.35
N GLN A 96 -3.64 -13.74 -7.48
CA GLN A 96 -3.81 -13.81 -6.04
C GLN A 96 -3.33 -12.52 -5.38
N VAL A 97 -4.09 -12.04 -4.42
CA VAL A 97 -3.78 -10.86 -3.61
C VAL A 97 -3.91 -11.25 -2.14
N VAL A 98 -2.83 -11.07 -1.38
CA VAL A 98 -2.78 -11.37 0.05
C VAL A 98 -2.65 -10.06 0.82
N THR A 99 -3.67 -9.68 1.55
CA THR A 99 -3.61 -8.51 2.44
C THR A 99 -2.96 -8.86 3.75
N VAL A 100 -2.03 -8.02 4.18
CA VAL A 100 -1.33 -8.14 5.47
C VAL A 100 -1.75 -6.99 6.36
N GLU A 101 -2.41 -7.32 7.48
CA GLU A 101 -2.91 -6.34 8.42
C GLU A 101 -2.62 -6.78 9.86
N TYR A 102 -2.33 -5.83 10.75
CA TYR A 102 -2.16 -6.12 12.19
C TYR A 102 -3.47 -6.56 12.82
N GLY A 103 -4.57 -5.91 12.46
CA GLY A 103 -5.93 -6.30 12.81
C GLY A 103 -6.38 -7.57 12.09
N ARG A 104 -7.27 -8.32 12.72
CA ARG A 104 -7.85 -9.49 12.05
C ARG A 104 -8.94 -9.05 11.09
N ILE A 105 -8.77 -9.40 9.81
CA ILE A 105 -9.82 -9.26 8.80
C ILE A 105 -10.44 -10.63 8.59
N LYS A 106 -11.77 -10.70 8.67
CA LYS A 106 -12.50 -11.89 8.23
C LYS A 106 -12.74 -11.77 6.73
N VAL A 107 -12.19 -12.68 5.97
CA VAL A 107 -12.45 -12.80 4.53
C VAL A 107 -13.17 -14.12 4.30
N ASP A 108 -14.31 -14.09 3.61
CA ASP A 108 -14.95 -15.32 3.12
C ASP A 108 -14.02 -16.01 2.12
N GLU A 109 -14.14 -17.32 1.97
CA GLU A 109 -13.34 -18.05 0.98
C GLU A 109 -13.52 -17.42 -0.40
N HIS A 110 -12.42 -16.91 -0.95
CA HIS A 110 -12.41 -16.24 -2.25
C HIS A 110 -11.17 -16.66 -3.04
N PRO A 111 -11.30 -16.96 -4.35
CA PRO A 111 -10.20 -17.54 -5.12
C PRO A 111 -9.02 -16.59 -5.33
N VAL A 112 -9.25 -15.28 -5.29
CA VAL A 112 -8.23 -14.27 -5.61
C VAL A 112 -7.77 -13.50 -4.37
N ILE A 113 -8.66 -13.14 -3.45
CA ILE A 113 -8.37 -12.24 -2.33
C ILE A 113 -8.37 -13.00 -1.01
N SER A 114 -7.33 -12.79 -0.22
CA SER A 114 -7.21 -13.35 1.14
C SER A 114 -6.54 -12.33 2.07
N ALA A 115 -6.65 -12.55 3.38
CA ALA A 115 -5.98 -11.73 4.37
C ALA A 115 -5.20 -12.58 5.37
N THR A 116 -4.13 -12.01 5.92
CA THR A 116 -3.26 -12.65 6.90
C THR A 116 -2.67 -11.60 7.85
N THR A 117 -2.08 -12.03 8.93
CA THR A 117 -1.32 -11.14 9.82
C THR A 117 0.18 -11.17 9.49
N PRO A 118 0.97 -10.16 9.92
CA PRO A 118 2.42 -10.16 9.70
C PRO A 118 3.10 -11.44 10.23
N SER A 119 2.69 -11.92 11.40
CA SER A 119 3.24 -13.16 11.99
C SER A 119 2.90 -14.41 11.18
N GLN A 120 1.68 -14.48 10.65
CA GLN A 120 1.26 -15.59 9.79
C GLN A 120 1.99 -15.55 8.45
N LEU A 121 2.14 -14.36 7.84
CA LEU A 121 2.94 -14.21 6.62
C LEU A 121 4.37 -14.68 6.85
N ALA A 122 5.02 -14.24 7.92
CA ALA A 122 6.37 -14.66 8.26
C ALA A 122 6.49 -16.19 8.41
N ALA A 123 5.54 -16.83 9.09
CA ALA A 123 5.50 -18.28 9.22
C ALA A 123 5.30 -18.98 7.86
N MET A 124 4.44 -18.45 6.99
CA MET A 124 4.25 -18.98 5.63
C MET A 124 5.53 -18.87 4.81
N MET A 125 6.24 -17.75 4.88
CA MET A 125 7.49 -17.55 4.13
C MET A 125 8.63 -18.45 4.59
N LEU A 126 8.65 -18.82 5.86
CA LEU A 126 9.64 -19.79 6.39
C LEU A 126 9.39 -21.21 5.87
N THR A 127 8.13 -21.61 5.72
CA THR A 127 7.76 -22.97 5.30
C THR A 127 7.59 -23.12 3.80
N HIS A 128 7.10 -22.09 3.15
CA HIS A 128 6.83 -22.04 1.71
C HIS A 128 7.35 -20.73 1.14
N PRO A 129 8.66 -20.57 0.97
CA PRO A 129 9.22 -19.37 0.38
C PRO A 129 8.61 -19.11 -0.99
N ARG A 130 7.98 -17.97 -1.15
CA ARG A 130 7.50 -17.51 -2.45
C ARG A 130 7.85 -16.05 -2.62
N TRP A 131 8.10 -15.68 -3.85
CA TRP A 131 8.32 -14.29 -4.21
C TRP A 131 7.02 -13.71 -4.76
N PHE A 132 6.71 -12.49 -4.38
CA PHE A 132 5.58 -11.76 -4.94
C PHE A 132 5.99 -11.06 -6.22
N ASP A 133 5.09 -11.06 -7.21
CA ASP A 133 5.26 -10.35 -8.47
C ASP A 133 5.06 -8.84 -8.28
N PHE A 134 4.21 -8.47 -7.34
CA PHE A 134 3.94 -7.09 -6.98
C PHE A 134 3.60 -6.94 -5.50
N ALA A 135 3.77 -5.72 -5.02
CA ALA A 135 3.27 -5.27 -3.73
C ALA A 135 2.49 -3.98 -3.91
N ALA A 136 1.53 -3.72 -3.05
CA ALA A 136 0.83 -2.44 -2.99
C ALA A 136 0.64 -1.99 -1.53
N SER A 137 0.60 -0.70 -1.33
CA SER A 137 0.19 -0.06 -0.09
C SER A 137 -0.42 1.29 -0.41
N PHE A 138 -1.48 1.66 0.28
CA PHE A 138 -2.05 3.00 0.15
C PHE A 138 -2.44 3.53 1.51
N SER A 139 -1.80 4.63 1.90
CA SER A 139 -2.03 5.30 3.19
C SER A 139 -2.00 4.33 4.37
N SER A 140 -0.92 3.54 4.46
CA SER A 140 -0.72 2.56 5.51
C SER A 140 0.70 2.62 6.09
N LEU A 141 1.74 2.60 5.25
CA LEU A 141 3.12 2.58 5.73
C LEU A 141 3.49 3.80 6.57
N GLU A 142 2.88 4.95 6.30
CA GLU A 142 3.09 6.19 7.07
C GLU A 142 2.74 6.07 8.54
N HIS A 143 1.95 5.09 8.90
CA HIS A 143 1.55 4.81 10.27
C HIS A 143 2.48 3.84 10.99
N SER A 144 3.26 3.07 10.23
CA SER A 144 4.08 1.98 10.77
C SER A 144 5.09 2.45 11.80
N GLY A 145 5.11 1.82 12.95
CA GLY A 145 5.99 2.16 14.07
C GLY A 145 5.52 3.35 14.91
N LEU A 146 4.29 3.84 14.73
CA LEU A 146 3.74 4.93 15.54
C LEU A 146 2.77 4.44 16.64
N GLY A 147 2.50 3.14 16.70
CA GLY A 147 1.64 2.53 17.72
C GLY A 147 0.14 2.78 17.50
N ARG A 148 -0.25 3.43 16.40
CA ARG A 148 -1.64 3.80 16.11
C ARG A 148 -2.57 2.60 15.97
N TYR A 149 -2.09 1.53 15.39
CA TYR A 149 -2.84 0.30 15.12
C TYR A 149 -2.39 -0.88 15.99
N GLY A 150 -1.76 -0.60 17.13
CA GLY A 150 -1.22 -1.62 18.03
C GLY A 150 0.14 -2.17 17.60
N ASP A 151 0.75 -1.56 16.60
CA ASP A 151 2.10 -1.85 16.14
C ASP A 151 3.15 -1.36 17.15
N PRO A 152 4.31 -2.03 17.29
CA PRO A 152 5.38 -1.60 18.17
C PRO A 152 5.91 -0.23 17.79
N LEU A 153 6.24 0.61 18.78
CA LEU A 153 6.87 1.89 18.53
C LEU A 153 8.25 1.68 17.89
N ASN A 154 8.41 2.18 16.67
CA ASN A 154 9.62 2.08 15.89
C ASN A 154 9.76 3.30 14.97
N PRO A 155 10.74 4.20 15.19
CA PRO A 155 10.94 5.37 14.35
C PRO A 155 11.19 5.06 12.86
N TYR A 156 11.66 3.84 12.58
CA TYR A 156 11.99 3.35 11.24
C TYR A 156 10.96 2.35 10.68
N GLY A 157 9.78 2.21 11.31
CA GLY A 157 8.81 1.18 10.97
C GLY A 157 8.34 1.21 9.51
N ASP A 158 8.19 2.39 8.93
CA ASP A 158 7.85 2.56 7.51
C ASP A 158 9.01 2.18 6.57
N ILE A 159 10.25 2.55 6.92
CA ILE A 159 11.45 2.17 6.16
C ILE A 159 11.65 0.66 6.22
N GLU A 160 11.50 0.06 7.41
CA GLU A 160 11.58 -1.38 7.57
C GLU A 160 10.50 -2.11 6.77
N ALA A 161 9.28 -1.57 6.71
CA ALA A 161 8.21 -2.12 5.87
C ALA A 161 8.55 -2.05 4.38
N ALA A 162 9.18 -0.96 3.92
CA ALA A 162 9.67 -0.86 2.54
C ALA A 162 10.79 -1.88 2.25
N VAL A 163 11.73 -2.07 3.18
CA VAL A 163 12.79 -3.08 3.07
C VAL A 163 12.21 -4.50 3.07
N GLN A 164 11.26 -4.79 3.95
CA GLN A 164 10.57 -6.09 3.97
C GLN A 164 9.85 -6.35 2.65
N THR A 165 9.19 -5.34 2.10
CA THR A 165 8.55 -5.43 0.78
C THR A 165 9.58 -5.76 -0.30
N TRP A 166 10.73 -5.08 -0.29
CA TRP A 166 11.83 -5.37 -1.22
C TRP A 166 12.30 -6.83 -1.11
N CYS A 167 12.45 -7.34 0.11
CA CYS A 167 12.82 -8.74 0.34
C CYS A 167 11.79 -9.73 -0.20
N LEU A 168 10.50 -9.41 -0.11
CA LEU A 168 9.41 -10.28 -0.55
C LEU A 168 9.17 -10.25 -2.05
N LEU A 169 9.56 -9.19 -2.75
CA LEU A 169 9.41 -9.08 -4.19
C LEU A 169 10.44 -9.92 -4.92
N ARG A 170 10.04 -10.55 -6.02
CA ARG A 170 10.98 -11.13 -6.98
C ARG A 170 11.80 -10.02 -7.68
N PRO A 171 12.98 -10.35 -8.25
CA PRO A 171 13.65 -9.43 -9.16
C PRO A 171 12.71 -8.94 -10.27
N GLY A 172 12.69 -7.65 -10.55
CA GLY A 172 11.75 -7.01 -11.48
C GLY A 172 10.33 -6.80 -10.95
N GLY A 173 10.01 -7.26 -9.75
CA GLY A 173 8.71 -7.07 -9.12
C GLY A 173 8.42 -5.60 -8.78
N LEU A 174 7.15 -5.22 -8.79
CA LEU A 174 6.69 -3.84 -8.60
C LEU A 174 6.21 -3.57 -7.18
N PHE A 175 6.42 -2.35 -6.71
CA PHE A 175 5.80 -1.81 -5.52
C PHE A 175 5.03 -0.54 -5.85
N LEU A 176 3.70 -0.59 -5.70
CA LEU A 176 2.76 0.51 -5.88
C LEU A 176 2.52 1.14 -4.51
N LEU A 177 3.06 2.32 -4.28
CA LEU A 177 3.14 2.93 -2.95
C LEU A 177 2.42 4.28 -2.92
N GLY A 178 1.20 4.31 -2.36
CA GLY A 178 0.45 5.52 -2.08
C GLY A 178 0.82 6.09 -0.71
N LEU A 179 1.35 7.29 -0.67
CA LEU A 179 1.80 7.97 0.55
C LEU A 179 1.22 9.38 0.65
N PRO A 180 0.94 9.88 1.87
CA PRO A 180 0.70 11.29 2.08
C PRO A 180 1.92 12.10 1.63
N ALA A 181 1.69 13.06 0.75
CA ALA A 181 2.74 13.95 0.28
C ALA A 181 2.64 15.28 1.02
N GLU A 182 3.79 15.85 1.34
CA GLU A 182 3.86 17.28 1.66
C GLU A 182 3.60 18.11 0.41
N ASP A 183 3.21 19.37 0.61
CA ASP A 183 3.19 20.34 -0.48
C ASP A 183 4.52 20.26 -1.25
N PRO A 184 4.50 20.12 -2.57
CA PRO A 184 5.72 20.06 -3.38
C PRO A 184 6.67 21.25 -3.19
N SER A 185 6.16 22.38 -2.67
CA SER A 185 6.98 23.51 -2.25
C SER A 185 7.65 23.31 -0.88
N SER A 186 7.20 22.33 -0.10
CA SER A 186 7.80 21.98 1.20
C SER A 186 9.00 21.06 0.98
N SER A 187 10.14 21.44 1.53
CA SER A 187 11.32 20.57 1.59
C SER A 187 11.41 19.79 2.92
N LEU A 188 10.29 19.69 3.63
CA LEU A 188 10.26 19.14 4.99
C LEU A 188 9.56 17.78 5.02
N ASP A 189 10.16 16.87 5.78
CA ASP A 189 9.44 15.69 6.27
C ASP A 189 8.71 16.08 7.54
N THR A 190 7.45 15.67 7.69
CA THR A 190 6.64 15.98 8.87
C THR A 190 6.21 14.71 9.58
N LEU A 191 6.42 14.68 10.89
CA LEU A 191 5.88 13.65 11.77
C LEU A 191 4.70 14.23 12.57
N VAL A 192 3.52 13.68 12.34
CA VAL A 192 2.36 13.91 13.20
C VAL A 192 2.33 12.78 14.23
N TRP A 193 2.71 13.09 15.47
CA TRP A 193 2.86 12.09 16.52
C TRP A 193 1.61 11.23 16.68
N ASN A 194 1.78 9.93 16.84
CA ASN A 194 0.70 8.94 16.97
C ASN A 194 -0.31 8.93 15.80
N ALA A 195 -0.05 9.62 14.71
CA ALA A 195 -0.96 9.69 13.57
C ALA A 195 -0.32 9.12 12.31
N HIS A 196 0.55 9.88 11.70
CA HIS A 196 1.16 9.53 10.41
C HIS A 196 2.40 10.38 10.11
N ARG A 197 3.08 10.03 9.04
CA ARG A 197 4.14 10.82 8.43
C ARG A 197 3.66 11.45 7.14
N HIS A 198 4.12 12.66 6.85
CA HIS A 198 4.09 13.24 5.52
C HIS A 198 5.51 13.22 4.97
N TYR A 199 5.64 12.78 3.75
CA TYR A 199 6.93 12.44 3.16
C TYR A 199 7.50 13.58 2.34
N GLY A 200 8.61 14.13 2.81
CA GLY A 200 9.50 15.01 2.07
C GLY A 200 10.70 14.26 1.49
N PRO A 201 11.67 14.98 0.93
CA PRO A 201 12.74 14.38 0.14
C PRO A 201 13.70 13.48 0.93
N LEU A 202 13.87 13.71 2.23
CA LEU A 202 14.79 12.90 3.04
C LEU A 202 14.25 11.50 3.26
N ARG A 203 13.01 11.41 3.72
CA ARG A 203 12.41 10.12 4.06
C ARG A 203 12.02 9.32 2.82
N LEU A 204 11.59 9.99 1.74
CA LEU A 204 11.37 9.31 0.46
C LEU A 204 12.66 8.67 -0.07
N ALA A 205 13.81 9.31 0.08
CA ALA A 205 15.08 8.73 -0.32
C ALA A 205 15.39 7.43 0.44
N GLU A 206 15.12 7.39 1.74
CA GLU A 206 15.27 6.17 2.55
C GLU A 206 14.23 5.10 2.18
N MET A 207 12.97 5.49 1.96
CA MET A 207 11.90 4.57 1.55
C MET A 207 12.18 3.92 0.19
N PHE A 208 12.82 4.64 -0.73
CA PHE A 208 13.11 4.18 -2.09
C PHE A 208 14.50 3.52 -2.21
N ALA A 209 15.28 3.48 -1.12
CA ALA A 209 16.60 2.89 -1.15
C ALA A 209 16.56 1.42 -1.63
N GLY A 210 17.38 1.13 -2.64
CA GLY A 210 17.45 -0.20 -3.27
C GLY A 210 16.41 -0.48 -4.34
N TYR A 211 15.43 0.39 -4.53
CA TYR A 211 14.49 0.31 -5.64
C TYR A 211 14.93 1.13 -6.85
N GLU A 212 14.52 0.72 -8.02
CA GLU A 212 14.46 1.58 -9.21
C GLU A 212 13.16 2.40 -9.15
N PHE A 213 13.29 3.73 -9.21
CA PHE A 213 12.12 4.59 -9.35
C PHE A 213 11.58 4.49 -10.78
N VAL A 214 10.29 4.16 -10.93
CA VAL A 214 9.65 4.02 -12.24
C VAL A 214 8.88 5.29 -12.60
N GLU A 215 7.93 5.69 -11.75
CA GLU A 215 7.15 6.91 -11.95
C GLU A 215 6.45 7.35 -10.66
N THR A 216 5.96 8.57 -10.69
CA THR A 216 4.94 9.06 -9.75
C THR A 216 3.69 9.41 -10.56
N VAL A 217 2.54 8.91 -10.14
CA VAL A 217 1.26 9.29 -10.73
C VAL A 217 0.89 10.68 -10.23
N ASP A 218 0.92 11.65 -11.13
CA ASP A 218 0.64 13.05 -10.80
C ASP A 218 -0.87 13.32 -10.80
N PRO A 219 -1.48 13.73 -9.68
CA PRO A 219 -2.89 14.12 -9.62
C PRO A 219 -3.30 15.16 -10.67
N ARG A 220 -2.37 16.01 -11.12
CA ARG A 220 -2.62 17.03 -12.14
C ARG A 220 -2.97 16.43 -13.50
N GLU A 221 -2.53 15.20 -13.80
CA GLU A 221 -2.92 14.48 -15.02
C GLU A 221 -4.43 14.22 -15.08
N PHE A 222 -5.10 14.26 -13.94
CA PHE A 222 -6.55 14.05 -13.78
C PHE A 222 -7.34 15.35 -13.59
N GLY A 223 -6.67 16.49 -13.69
CA GLY A 223 -7.28 17.81 -13.46
C GLY A 223 -7.46 18.18 -12.00
N ASP A 224 -6.88 17.41 -11.10
CA ASP A 224 -6.96 17.68 -9.67
C ASP A 224 -5.90 18.70 -9.25
N THR A 225 -6.29 19.64 -8.41
CA THR A 225 -5.34 20.62 -7.86
C THR A 225 -4.56 20.00 -6.71
N VAL A 226 -3.24 20.13 -6.76
CA VAL A 226 -2.38 19.70 -5.65
C VAL A 226 -2.60 20.63 -4.44
N PRO A 227 -2.65 20.11 -3.19
CA PRO A 227 -2.29 18.76 -2.83
C PRO A 227 -3.49 17.82 -2.72
N SER A 228 -3.52 16.76 -3.51
CA SER A 228 -4.26 15.61 -3.03
C SER A 228 -3.56 15.08 -1.78
N SER A 229 -4.31 14.48 -0.89
CA SER A 229 -3.77 13.97 0.36
C SER A 229 -2.73 12.86 0.18
N SER A 230 -2.64 12.25 -0.99
CA SER A 230 -1.72 11.14 -1.26
C SER A 230 -1.29 11.07 -2.72
N ILE A 231 -0.05 10.67 -2.94
CA ILE A 231 0.59 10.46 -4.25
C ILE A 231 0.96 8.99 -4.38
N VAL A 232 0.77 8.41 -5.57
CA VAL A 232 1.17 7.03 -5.86
C VAL A 232 2.53 7.02 -6.55
N HIS A 233 3.48 6.36 -5.93
CA HIS A 233 4.80 6.07 -6.50
C HIS A 233 4.84 4.63 -7.00
N VAL A 234 5.47 4.42 -8.13
CA VAL A 234 5.74 3.08 -8.68
C VAL A 234 7.24 2.83 -8.59
N LEU A 235 7.58 1.80 -7.87
CA LEU A 235 8.95 1.38 -7.63
C LEU A 235 9.14 -0.04 -8.18
N ARG A 236 10.37 -0.39 -8.56
CA ARG A 236 10.71 -1.74 -9.04
C ARG A 236 11.90 -2.28 -8.28
N LYS A 237 11.84 -3.55 -7.88
CA LYS A 237 13.04 -4.24 -7.42
C LYS A 237 13.96 -4.49 -8.60
N PRO A 238 15.24 -4.07 -8.55
CA PRO A 238 16.18 -4.29 -9.64
C PRO A 238 16.32 -5.78 -10.01
N VAL A 239 16.58 -6.03 -11.27
CA VAL A 239 17.03 -7.35 -11.76
C VAL A 239 18.55 -7.36 -11.68
N ALA A 240 19.12 -8.33 -10.97
CA ALA A 240 20.57 -8.46 -10.95
C ALA A 240 21.11 -8.68 -12.38
N PRO A 241 22.28 -8.14 -12.74
CA PRO A 241 22.84 -8.32 -14.08
C PRO A 241 23.01 -9.78 -14.50
N GLU A 242 23.17 -10.67 -13.52
CA GLU A 242 23.34 -12.13 -13.74
C GLU A 242 22.01 -12.83 -14.07
N ASP A 243 20.86 -12.21 -13.72
CA ASP A 243 19.52 -12.77 -13.96
C ASP A 243 18.85 -12.21 -15.23
N ALA A 244 19.54 -11.37 -15.97
CA ALA A 244 19.01 -10.66 -17.16
C ALA A 244 19.23 -11.40 -18.48
N SER A 245 19.62 -12.69 -18.44
CA SER A 245 19.96 -13.51 -19.62
C SER A 245 18.86 -14.51 -19.98
#